data_9c1cde1591561c370183c4acad2da372
#
_entry.id   9c1cde1591561c370183c4acad2da372
#
_cell.length_a   1.000
_cell.length_b   1.000
_cell.length_c   1.000
_cell.angle_alpha   90.00
_cell.angle_beta   90.00
_cell.angle_gamma   90.00
#
_symmetry.space_group_name_H-M   'P 1'
#
loop_
_entity.id
_entity.type
_entity.pdbx_description
1 polymer ?
#
loop_
_entity_poly.entity_id
_entity_poly.type
_entity_poly.pdbx_seq_one_letter_code
_entity_poly.pdbx_strand_id
1 'polypeptide(L)'
;QKAMSAILDGNITTLIAAAVLWLRGSGTVKGFAQTLALGIVLSMFTALVITKVIVYSFYAIGIRNPKVYGRVKEERKPINFLGKKKIFFTISIALIVLGFVAIGVNEGKGNGALNYSLEFMGGTSSTVTFDKDYTLEEIDQNIVPLIEDAVGDKNVQVQKVQDSNQVIFKTQTLNLEKREAFNKVMADNFGVDENEIATENISSTVSSEMRRDAIVAVIIATICMLLYIWFRFKDVRFATSAVLALLHDV
;
A
#
# COMPACT_ATOMS: atom_id res chain seq x y z
N GLN A 1 -17.58 7.87 27.35
CA GLN A 1 -17.50 9.08 26.48
C GLN A 1 -16.10 9.28 25.93
N LYS A 2 -15.02 9.26 26.75
CA LYS A 2 -13.62 9.49 26.28
C LYS A 2 -13.17 8.44 25.25
N ALA A 3 -13.44 7.15 25.46
CA ALA A 3 -13.07 6.10 24.51
C ALA A 3 -13.81 6.25 23.17
N MET A 4 -15.09 6.65 23.21
CA MET A 4 -15.88 6.88 22.00
C MET A 4 -15.33 8.03 21.15
N SER A 5 -14.95 9.13 21.81
CA SER A 5 -14.29 10.26 21.11
C SER A 5 -12.99 9.83 20.43
N ALA A 6 -12.15 9.08 21.12
CA ALA A 6 -10.88 8.61 20.54
C ALA A 6 -11.07 7.68 19.33
N ILE A 7 -12.08 6.78 19.39
CA ILE A 7 -12.43 5.91 18.26
C ILE A 7 -12.92 6.74 17.07
N LEU A 8 -13.81 7.70 17.31
CA LEU A 8 -14.32 8.58 16.27
C LEU A 8 -13.22 9.42 15.65
N ASP A 9 -12.41 10.09 16.47
CA ASP A 9 -11.36 10.99 15.99
C ASP A 9 -10.32 10.25 15.12
N GLY A 10 -9.87 9.06 15.53
CA GLY A 10 -8.93 8.26 14.77
C GLY A 10 -9.50 7.77 13.43
N ASN A 11 -10.77 7.35 13.41
CA ASN A 11 -11.38 6.85 12.18
C ASN A 11 -11.78 7.99 11.22
N ILE A 12 -12.19 9.16 11.73
CA ILE A 12 -12.53 10.32 10.89
C ILE A 12 -11.32 10.81 10.11
N THR A 13 -10.11 10.85 10.72
CA THR A 13 -8.90 11.24 9.99
C THR A 13 -8.63 10.31 8.81
N THR A 14 -8.79 9.01 8.98
CA THR A 14 -8.61 8.04 7.90
C THR A 14 -9.72 8.12 6.85
N LEU A 15 -10.98 8.39 7.27
CA LEU A 15 -12.08 8.63 6.34
C LEU A 15 -11.85 9.89 5.48
N ILE A 16 -11.28 10.95 6.04
CA ILE A 16 -10.90 12.15 5.29
C ILE A 16 -9.89 11.79 4.20
N ALA A 17 -8.84 11.03 4.55
CA ALA A 17 -7.86 10.57 3.58
C ALA A 17 -8.50 9.68 2.50
N ALA A 18 -9.34 8.73 2.88
CA ALA A 18 -10.05 7.86 1.95
C ALA A 18 -10.98 8.66 1.01
N ALA A 19 -11.71 9.66 1.52
CA ALA A 19 -12.57 10.51 0.72
C ALA A 19 -11.79 11.33 -0.32
N VAL A 20 -10.65 11.90 0.07
CA VAL A 20 -9.78 12.66 -0.85
C VAL A 20 -9.20 11.73 -1.92
N LEU A 21 -8.72 10.54 -1.54
CA LEU A 21 -8.22 9.54 -2.48
C LEU A 21 -9.30 9.05 -3.43
N TRP A 22 -10.53 8.92 -2.97
CA TRP A 22 -11.67 8.54 -3.82
C TRP A 22 -12.05 9.61 -4.83
N LEU A 23 -12.02 10.87 -4.41
CA LEU A 23 -12.40 12.02 -5.26
C LEU A 23 -11.32 12.36 -6.29
N ARG A 24 -10.03 12.19 -5.93
CA ARG A 24 -8.89 12.61 -6.74
C ARG A 24 -8.14 11.44 -7.36
N GLY A 25 -8.24 10.25 -6.79
CA GLY A 25 -7.57 9.06 -7.30
C GLY A 25 -8.23 8.52 -8.56
N SER A 26 -7.46 7.84 -9.36
CA SER A 26 -7.89 7.11 -10.55
C SER A 26 -7.54 5.62 -10.43
N GLY A 27 -8.13 4.78 -11.26
CA GLY A 27 -7.83 3.34 -11.33
C GLY A 27 -7.89 2.63 -9.96
N THR A 28 -6.86 1.89 -9.65
CA THR A 28 -6.72 1.08 -8.42
C THR A 28 -6.70 1.92 -7.15
N VAL A 29 -6.15 3.15 -7.18
CA VAL A 29 -6.13 4.06 -6.03
C VAL A 29 -7.55 4.42 -5.60
N LYS A 30 -8.45 4.66 -6.55
CA LYS A 30 -9.86 4.93 -6.29
C LYS A 30 -10.58 3.71 -5.71
N GLY A 31 -10.31 2.51 -6.24
CA GLY A 31 -10.86 1.25 -5.73
C GLY A 31 -10.39 0.97 -4.30
N PHE A 32 -9.09 1.17 -4.03
CA PHE A 32 -8.54 1.07 -2.68
C PHE A 32 -9.22 2.03 -1.71
N ALA A 33 -9.40 3.29 -2.10
CA ALA A 33 -10.04 4.30 -1.26
C ALA A 33 -11.49 3.93 -0.90
N GLN A 34 -12.24 3.34 -1.82
CA GLN A 34 -13.61 2.86 -1.57
C GLN A 34 -13.64 1.71 -0.56
N THR A 35 -12.78 0.70 -0.74
CA THR A 35 -12.71 -0.44 0.18
C THR A 35 -12.21 -0.03 1.56
N LEU A 36 -11.25 0.89 1.63
CA LEU A 36 -10.76 1.48 2.87
C LEU A 36 -11.89 2.22 3.61
N ALA A 37 -12.62 3.10 2.93
CA ALA A 37 -13.73 3.85 3.52
C ALA A 37 -14.81 2.91 4.07
N LEU A 38 -15.19 1.89 3.28
CA LEU A 38 -16.18 0.89 3.70
C LEU A 38 -15.70 0.11 4.93
N GLY A 39 -14.45 -0.35 4.93
CA GLY A 39 -13.84 -1.06 6.05
C GLY A 39 -13.83 -0.25 7.33
N ILE A 40 -13.51 1.05 7.25
CA ILE A 40 -13.51 1.96 8.40
C ILE A 40 -14.93 2.19 8.93
N VAL A 41 -15.90 2.41 8.05
CA VAL A 41 -17.31 2.60 8.46
C VAL A 41 -17.83 1.34 9.19
N LEU A 42 -17.55 0.15 8.65
CA LEU A 42 -17.93 -1.12 9.28
C LEU A 42 -17.20 -1.33 10.61
N SER A 43 -15.91 -1.01 10.68
CA SER A 43 -15.11 -1.07 11.91
C SER A 43 -15.66 -0.12 12.98
N MET A 44 -16.02 1.12 12.61
CA MET A 44 -16.67 2.07 13.52
C MET A 44 -18.01 1.55 14.02
N PHE A 45 -18.84 1.02 13.14
CA PHE A 45 -20.12 0.43 13.52
C PHE A 45 -19.93 -0.72 14.52
N THR A 46 -18.99 -1.62 14.25
CA THR A 46 -18.66 -2.73 15.13
C THR A 46 -18.17 -2.24 16.49
N ALA A 47 -17.24 -1.28 16.51
CA ALA A 47 -16.67 -0.75 17.74
C ALA A 47 -17.71 0.03 18.60
N LEU A 48 -18.56 0.82 17.97
CA LEU A 48 -19.50 1.71 18.68
C LEU A 48 -20.82 1.04 19.04
N VAL A 49 -21.31 0.13 18.19
CA VAL A 49 -22.63 -0.49 18.35
C VAL A 49 -22.50 -1.93 18.84
N ILE A 50 -21.85 -2.80 18.05
CA ILE A 50 -21.82 -4.25 18.34
C ILE A 50 -21.09 -4.52 19.65
N THR A 51 -19.90 -3.94 19.84
CA THR A 51 -19.13 -4.12 21.07
C THR A 51 -19.91 -3.65 22.31
N LYS A 52 -20.61 -2.52 22.17
CA LYS A 52 -21.45 -2.00 23.26
C LYS A 52 -22.62 -2.95 23.59
N VAL A 53 -23.30 -3.48 22.57
CA VAL A 53 -24.39 -4.45 22.75
C VAL A 53 -23.88 -5.71 23.42
N ILE A 54 -22.73 -6.25 22.97
CA ILE A 54 -22.12 -7.45 23.55
C ILE A 54 -21.80 -7.23 25.05
N VAL A 55 -21.15 -6.10 25.38
CA VAL A 55 -20.80 -5.77 26.76
C VAL A 55 -22.04 -5.65 27.64
N TYR A 56 -23.09 -5.00 27.15
CA TYR A 56 -24.36 -4.92 27.88
C TYR A 56 -25.04 -6.30 28.05
N SER A 57 -24.99 -7.14 27.02
CA SER A 57 -25.55 -8.51 27.10
C SER A 57 -24.81 -9.35 28.14
N PHE A 58 -23.48 -9.28 28.19
CA PHE A 58 -22.71 -9.98 29.21
C PHE A 58 -23.03 -9.49 30.63
N TYR A 59 -23.18 -8.19 30.80
CA TYR A 59 -23.58 -7.63 32.09
C TYR A 59 -24.98 -8.07 32.51
N ALA A 60 -25.93 -8.14 31.57
CA ALA A 60 -27.32 -8.58 31.81
C ALA A 60 -27.40 -10.07 32.18
N ILE A 61 -26.56 -10.93 31.61
CA ILE A 61 -26.47 -12.37 31.91
C ILE A 61 -25.82 -12.62 33.29
N GLY A 62 -25.32 -11.58 33.95
CA GLY A 62 -24.77 -11.68 35.30
C GLY A 62 -23.23 -11.75 35.36
N ILE A 63 -22.53 -11.57 34.24
CA ILE A 63 -21.08 -11.46 34.22
C ILE A 63 -20.69 -10.05 34.65
N ARG A 64 -20.60 -9.82 35.97
CA ARG A 64 -20.35 -8.49 36.56
C ARG A 64 -18.92 -8.31 37.08
N ASN A 65 -18.07 -9.33 36.94
CA ASN A 65 -16.69 -9.25 37.45
C ASN A 65 -15.85 -8.28 36.59
N PRO A 66 -15.32 -7.17 37.18
CA PRO A 66 -14.54 -6.20 36.44
C PRO A 66 -13.31 -6.79 35.74
N LYS A 67 -12.77 -7.90 36.25
CA LYS A 67 -11.60 -8.58 35.65
C LYS A 67 -11.88 -9.17 34.28
N VAL A 68 -13.15 -9.42 33.94
CA VAL A 68 -13.59 -9.91 32.61
C VAL A 68 -13.59 -8.79 31.58
N TYR A 69 -13.87 -7.55 31.99
CA TYR A 69 -13.95 -6.38 31.12
C TYR A 69 -12.65 -5.60 30.96
N GLY A 70 -11.61 -6.03 31.61
CA GLY A 70 -10.27 -5.47 31.52
C GLY A 70 -9.54 -5.52 32.86
N ARG A 71 -8.23 -5.68 32.80
CA ARG A 71 -7.39 -5.50 33.99
C ARG A 71 -7.18 -4.01 34.21
N VAL A 72 -7.52 -3.51 35.39
CA VAL A 72 -6.99 -2.24 35.88
C VAL A 72 -5.47 -2.46 35.97
N LYS A 73 -4.72 -1.92 35.02
CA LYS A 73 -3.25 -1.97 35.08
C LYS A 73 -2.84 -1.11 36.27
N GLU A 74 -2.05 -1.71 37.19
CA GLU A 74 -1.35 -0.91 38.18
C GLU A 74 -0.54 0.20 37.48
N GLU A 75 -0.57 1.39 38.02
CA GLU A 75 0.15 2.53 37.47
C GLU A 75 1.64 2.18 37.41
N ARG A 76 2.14 1.84 36.24
CA ARG A 76 3.57 1.66 36.01
C ARG A 76 4.24 3.02 36.07
N LYS A 77 5.42 3.08 36.67
CA LYS A 77 6.23 4.30 36.66
C LYS A 77 6.36 4.81 35.22
N PRO A 78 6.07 6.08 34.95
CA PRO A 78 6.16 6.63 33.62
C PRO A 78 7.58 6.50 33.09
N ILE A 79 7.72 5.96 31.89
CA ILE A 79 9.03 5.88 31.22
C ILE A 79 9.36 7.28 30.69
N ASN A 80 10.53 7.79 31.04
CA ASN A 80 10.98 9.11 30.58
C ASN A 80 11.51 9.03 29.13
N PHE A 81 10.59 9.02 28.16
CA PHE A 81 10.93 9.08 26.73
C PHE A 81 11.57 10.41 26.32
N LEU A 82 11.08 11.53 26.89
CA LEU A 82 11.59 12.86 26.60
C LEU A 82 13.06 13.05 27.00
N GLY A 83 13.49 12.41 28.07
CA GLY A 83 14.91 12.43 28.48
C GLY A 83 15.83 11.72 27.46
N LYS A 84 15.31 10.76 26.72
CA LYS A 84 16.06 9.98 25.71
C LYS A 84 15.80 10.45 24.28
N LYS A 85 15.15 11.59 24.06
CA LYS A 85 14.77 12.09 22.75
C LYS A 85 15.92 12.12 21.73
N LYS A 86 17.13 12.51 22.16
CA LYS A 86 18.30 12.54 21.28
C LYS A 86 18.63 11.18 20.67
N ILE A 87 18.51 10.09 21.46
CA ILE A 87 18.78 8.72 20.99
C ILE A 87 17.75 8.32 19.93
N PHE A 88 16.46 8.56 20.20
CA PHE A 88 15.39 8.20 19.27
C PHE A 88 15.50 9.01 17.97
N PHE A 89 15.76 10.31 18.04
CA PHE A 89 15.99 11.13 16.84
C PHE A 89 17.20 10.67 16.03
N THR A 90 18.31 10.32 16.70
CA THR A 90 19.51 9.84 16.02
C THR A 90 19.23 8.51 15.26
N ILE A 91 18.55 7.57 15.92
CA ILE A 91 18.18 6.28 15.30
C ILE A 91 17.27 6.53 14.09
N SER A 92 16.25 7.35 14.27
CA SER A 92 15.31 7.68 13.20
C SER A 92 15.99 8.34 11.99
N ILE A 93 16.80 9.36 12.22
CA ILE A 93 17.54 10.04 11.14
C ILE A 93 18.50 9.06 10.46
N ALA A 94 19.18 8.20 11.22
CA ALA A 94 20.07 7.19 10.64
C ALA A 94 19.32 6.23 9.72
N LEU A 95 18.12 5.75 10.10
CA LEU A 95 17.28 4.88 9.27
C LEU A 95 16.80 5.60 7.99
N ILE A 96 16.36 6.85 8.10
CA ILE A 96 15.96 7.65 6.94
C ILE A 96 17.14 7.85 5.97
N VAL A 97 18.33 8.20 6.49
CA VAL A 97 19.54 8.36 5.69
C VAL A 97 19.92 7.04 5.00
N LEU A 98 19.85 5.91 5.71
CA LEU A 98 20.07 4.58 5.13
C LEU A 98 19.08 4.30 3.99
N GLY A 99 17.81 4.67 4.13
CA GLY A 99 16.80 4.55 3.09
C GLY A 99 17.18 5.35 1.83
N PHE A 100 17.57 6.63 1.99
CA PHE A 100 18.00 7.45 0.86
C PHE A 100 19.30 6.94 0.22
N VAL A 101 20.23 6.44 1.01
CA VAL A 101 21.46 5.81 0.48
C VAL A 101 21.12 4.56 -0.33
N ALA A 102 20.21 3.71 0.16
CA ALA A 102 19.77 2.52 -0.57
C ALA A 102 19.09 2.88 -1.90
N ILE A 103 18.24 3.90 -1.92
CA ILE A 103 17.61 4.44 -3.14
C ILE A 103 18.70 4.92 -4.13
N GLY A 104 19.67 5.70 -3.68
CA GLY A 104 20.75 6.20 -4.52
C GLY A 104 21.66 5.09 -5.06
N VAL A 105 21.97 4.08 -4.26
CA VAL A 105 22.74 2.91 -4.69
C VAL A 105 21.97 2.08 -5.74
N ASN A 106 20.67 1.94 -5.57
CA ASN A 106 19.81 1.19 -6.49
C ASN A 106 19.73 1.90 -7.85
N GLU A 107 19.54 3.22 -7.83
CA GLU A 107 19.59 4.06 -9.05
C GLU A 107 20.96 3.97 -9.76
N GLY A 108 22.07 4.04 -9.00
CA GLY A 108 23.41 3.92 -9.53
C GLY A 108 23.74 2.57 -10.15
N LYS A 109 23.03 1.51 -9.76
CA LYS A 109 23.11 0.18 -10.38
C LYS A 109 22.25 0.01 -11.62
N GLY A 110 21.46 1.02 -12.00
CA GLY A 110 20.55 0.98 -13.14
C GLY A 110 19.25 0.22 -12.91
N ASN A 111 18.94 -0.15 -11.65
CA ASN A 111 17.70 -0.86 -11.30
C ASN A 111 16.51 0.09 -11.05
N GLY A 112 16.72 1.41 -11.19
CA GLY A 112 15.74 2.43 -10.84
C GLY A 112 15.72 2.74 -9.34
N ALA A 113 15.43 3.99 -8.98
CA ALA A 113 15.42 4.48 -7.60
C ALA A 113 14.41 3.69 -6.73
N LEU A 114 13.23 3.46 -7.25
CA LEU A 114 12.13 2.74 -6.62
C LEU A 114 11.48 1.80 -7.64
N ASN A 115 11.00 0.67 -7.17
CA ASN A 115 10.26 -0.29 -7.99
C ASN A 115 8.78 0.11 -8.04
N TYR A 116 8.42 0.93 -9.02
CA TYR A 116 7.04 1.36 -9.21
C TYR A 116 6.20 0.25 -9.86
N SER A 117 4.93 0.18 -9.48
CA SER A 117 3.98 -0.68 -10.20
C SER A 117 3.74 -0.16 -11.62
N LEU A 118 3.33 -1.06 -12.51
CA LEU A 118 3.07 -0.76 -13.92
C LEU A 118 2.10 0.43 -14.12
N GLU A 119 1.13 0.58 -13.23
CA GLU A 119 0.16 1.69 -13.25
C GLU A 119 0.82 3.06 -13.15
N PHE A 120 1.95 3.15 -12.42
CA PHE A 120 2.70 4.39 -12.23
C PHE A 120 3.88 4.55 -13.21
N MET A 121 4.37 3.47 -13.79
CA MET A 121 5.45 3.53 -14.80
C MET A 121 4.91 3.60 -16.23
N GLY A 122 3.77 2.98 -16.48
CA GLY A 122 3.35 2.62 -17.82
C GLY A 122 4.10 1.38 -18.30
N GLY A 123 3.56 0.71 -19.29
CA GLY A 123 4.18 -0.49 -19.82
C GLY A 123 3.16 -1.52 -20.29
N THR A 124 3.62 -2.75 -20.44
CA THR A 124 2.81 -3.88 -20.87
C THR A 124 2.71 -4.91 -19.76
N SER A 125 1.49 -5.35 -19.45
CA SER A 125 1.19 -6.49 -18.58
C SER A 125 0.78 -7.65 -19.44
N SER A 126 1.56 -8.73 -19.47
CA SER A 126 1.23 -9.97 -20.19
C SER A 126 0.91 -11.07 -19.18
N THR A 127 -0.34 -11.49 -19.13
CA THR A 127 -0.78 -12.63 -18.32
C THR A 127 -0.69 -13.87 -19.16
N VAL A 128 0.15 -14.80 -18.76
CA VAL A 128 0.43 -16.06 -19.44
C VAL A 128 -0.15 -17.21 -18.62
N THR A 129 -0.92 -18.08 -19.25
CA THR A 129 -1.41 -19.32 -18.64
C THR A 129 -0.51 -20.48 -19.07
N PHE A 130 0.15 -21.13 -18.09
CA PHE A 130 1.04 -22.25 -18.35
C PHE A 130 0.33 -23.59 -18.14
N ASP A 131 0.81 -24.63 -18.80
CA ASP A 131 0.31 -26.01 -18.62
C ASP A 131 0.61 -26.58 -17.24
N LYS A 132 1.66 -26.09 -16.58
CA LYS A 132 2.06 -26.49 -15.23
C LYS A 132 2.23 -25.31 -14.29
N ASP A 133 2.14 -25.59 -13.00
CA ASP A 133 2.39 -24.62 -11.96
C ASP A 133 3.91 -24.44 -11.72
N TYR A 134 4.44 -23.24 -12.05
CA TYR A 134 5.83 -22.86 -11.82
C TYR A 134 5.97 -22.15 -10.47
N THR A 135 7.03 -22.44 -9.75
CA THR A 135 7.41 -21.62 -8.58
C THR A 135 8.02 -20.29 -8.99
N LEU A 136 7.98 -19.28 -8.11
CA LEU A 136 8.60 -17.98 -8.40
C LEU A 136 10.10 -18.12 -8.70
N GLU A 137 10.82 -19.02 -8.01
CA GLU A 137 12.24 -19.26 -8.27
C GLU A 137 12.50 -19.85 -9.66
N GLU A 138 11.66 -20.80 -10.11
CA GLU A 138 11.75 -21.34 -11.47
C GLU A 138 11.47 -20.29 -12.53
N ILE A 139 10.53 -19.40 -12.30
CA ILE A 139 10.19 -18.30 -13.19
C ILE A 139 11.37 -17.32 -13.30
N ASP A 140 11.92 -16.89 -12.17
CA ASP A 140 13.02 -15.93 -12.12
C ASP A 140 14.31 -16.47 -12.73
N GLN A 141 14.57 -17.77 -12.59
CA GLN A 141 15.80 -18.39 -13.11
C GLN A 141 15.71 -18.82 -14.57
N ASN A 142 14.55 -19.29 -15.02
CA ASN A 142 14.42 -19.95 -16.33
C ASN A 142 13.58 -19.17 -17.33
N ILE A 143 12.62 -18.35 -16.89
CA ILE A 143 11.68 -17.65 -17.77
C ILE A 143 12.09 -16.19 -17.96
N VAL A 144 12.33 -15.48 -16.85
CA VAL A 144 12.64 -14.06 -16.88
C VAL A 144 13.84 -13.73 -17.76
N PRO A 145 14.99 -14.43 -17.71
CA PRO A 145 16.14 -14.10 -18.56
C PRO A 145 15.84 -14.21 -20.07
N LEU A 146 14.99 -15.17 -20.45
CA LEU A 146 14.58 -15.33 -21.85
C LEU A 146 13.69 -14.18 -22.33
N ILE A 147 12.81 -13.69 -21.44
CA ILE A 147 11.98 -12.53 -21.72
C ILE A 147 12.84 -11.28 -21.82
N GLU A 148 13.76 -11.06 -20.87
CA GLU A 148 14.67 -9.91 -20.84
C GLU A 148 15.47 -9.78 -22.13
N ASP A 149 16.02 -10.90 -22.60
CA ASP A 149 16.76 -10.97 -23.88
C ASP A 149 15.87 -10.67 -25.09
N ALA A 150 14.66 -11.23 -25.13
CA ALA A 150 13.76 -11.08 -26.26
C ALA A 150 13.18 -9.68 -26.38
N VAL A 151 12.80 -9.05 -25.25
CA VAL A 151 12.17 -7.72 -25.25
C VAL A 151 13.16 -6.59 -25.03
N GLY A 152 14.39 -6.89 -24.63
CA GLY A 152 15.44 -5.89 -24.29
C GLY A 152 15.08 -5.04 -23.08
N ASP A 153 14.41 -5.63 -22.09
CA ASP A 153 14.04 -4.98 -20.83
C ASP A 153 14.63 -5.77 -19.66
N LYS A 154 15.52 -5.18 -18.90
CA LYS A 154 16.20 -5.81 -17.75
C LYS A 154 15.41 -5.72 -16.44
N ASN A 155 14.23 -5.12 -16.46
CA ASN A 155 13.38 -4.90 -15.29
C ASN A 155 12.02 -5.59 -15.43
N VAL A 156 12.02 -6.84 -15.86
CA VAL A 156 10.80 -7.64 -15.93
C VAL A 156 10.32 -7.95 -14.51
N GLN A 157 9.12 -7.48 -14.16
CA GLN A 157 8.50 -7.81 -12.88
C GLN A 157 7.57 -8.99 -13.05
N VAL A 158 7.63 -9.92 -12.11
CA VAL A 158 6.82 -11.13 -12.12
C VAL A 158 5.82 -11.12 -10.97
N GLN A 159 4.60 -11.51 -11.27
CA GLN A 159 3.56 -11.72 -10.27
C GLN A 159 2.82 -13.01 -10.57
N LYS A 160 2.90 -13.97 -9.66
CA LYS A 160 2.14 -15.23 -9.76
C LYS A 160 0.72 -15.02 -9.25
N VAL A 161 -0.27 -15.53 -9.99
CA VAL A 161 -1.67 -15.55 -9.54
C VAL A 161 -1.85 -16.74 -8.61
N GLN A 162 -2.39 -16.48 -7.41
CA GLN A 162 -2.58 -17.52 -6.40
C GLN A 162 -3.60 -18.56 -6.88
N ASP A 163 -3.34 -19.83 -6.56
CA ASP A 163 -4.19 -20.99 -6.93
C ASP A 163 -4.48 -21.11 -8.43
N SER A 164 -3.52 -20.67 -9.27
CA SER A 164 -3.62 -20.68 -10.72
C SER A 164 -2.25 -20.92 -11.36
N ASN A 165 -2.24 -21.49 -12.57
CA ASN A 165 -1.05 -21.61 -13.40
C ASN A 165 -0.74 -20.31 -14.17
N GLN A 166 -1.36 -19.20 -13.79
CA GLN A 166 -1.18 -17.92 -14.45
C GLN A 166 -0.04 -17.12 -13.81
N VAL A 167 0.77 -16.53 -14.67
CA VAL A 167 1.87 -15.63 -14.30
C VAL A 167 1.72 -14.34 -15.07
N ILE A 168 1.83 -13.23 -14.38
CA ILE A 168 1.76 -11.88 -14.95
C ILE A 168 3.19 -11.36 -15.07
N PHE A 169 3.62 -11.10 -16.32
CA PHE A 169 4.88 -10.44 -16.63
C PHE A 169 4.63 -8.97 -16.93
N LYS A 170 5.28 -8.09 -16.20
CA LYS A 170 5.19 -6.64 -16.38
C LYS A 170 6.50 -6.13 -16.95
N THR A 171 6.42 -5.51 -18.12
CA THR A 171 7.56 -5.01 -18.89
C THR A 171 7.38 -3.56 -19.27
N GLN A 172 8.41 -2.92 -19.79
CA GLN A 172 8.23 -1.66 -20.51
C GLN A 172 7.27 -1.86 -21.68
N THR A 173 6.76 -0.75 -22.25
CA THR A 173 5.82 -0.82 -23.37
C THR A 173 6.38 -1.65 -24.51
N LEU A 174 5.73 -2.75 -24.82
CA LEU A 174 6.06 -3.62 -25.95
C LEU A 174 5.42 -3.06 -27.22
N ASN A 175 6.26 -2.73 -28.21
CA ASN A 175 5.80 -2.51 -29.57
C ASN A 175 5.42 -3.87 -30.22
N LEU A 176 4.93 -3.84 -31.46
CA LEU A 176 4.49 -5.07 -32.14
C LEU A 176 5.61 -6.12 -32.23
N GLU A 177 6.81 -5.71 -32.64
CA GLU A 177 7.98 -6.57 -32.79
C GLU A 177 8.38 -7.25 -31.47
N LYS A 178 8.48 -6.48 -30.39
CA LYS A 178 8.80 -7.01 -29.05
C LYS A 178 7.72 -7.91 -28.50
N ARG A 179 6.46 -7.62 -28.82
CA ARG A 179 5.33 -8.47 -28.42
C ARG A 179 5.36 -9.80 -29.14
N GLU A 180 5.65 -9.81 -30.46
CA GLU A 180 5.84 -11.03 -31.23
C GLU A 180 7.04 -11.83 -30.71
N ALA A 181 8.15 -11.16 -30.35
CA ALA A 181 9.32 -11.80 -29.74
C ALA A 181 8.95 -12.44 -28.38
N PHE A 182 8.17 -11.75 -27.54
CA PHE A 182 7.69 -12.29 -26.27
C PHE A 182 6.80 -13.54 -26.51
N ASN A 183 5.80 -13.45 -27.39
CA ASN A 183 4.92 -14.56 -27.72
C ASN A 183 5.71 -15.75 -28.26
N LYS A 184 6.69 -15.51 -29.12
CA LYS A 184 7.55 -16.56 -29.66
C LYS A 184 8.37 -17.26 -28.58
N VAL A 185 8.93 -16.53 -27.63
CA VAL A 185 9.64 -17.14 -26.48
C VAL A 185 8.72 -18.03 -25.67
N MET A 186 7.47 -17.60 -25.43
CA MET A 186 6.48 -18.40 -24.72
C MET A 186 6.08 -19.66 -25.50
N ALA A 187 5.87 -19.54 -26.79
CA ALA A 187 5.51 -20.68 -27.63
C ALA A 187 6.66 -21.69 -27.77
N ASP A 188 7.87 -21.21 -28.13
CA ASP A 188 9.01 -22.08 -28.46
C ASP A 188 9.58 -22.81 -27.23
N ASN A 189 9.57 -22.18 -26.04
CA ASN A 189 10.20 -22.76 -24.85
C ASN A 189 9.21 -23.38 -23.87
N PHE A 190 7.96 -22.93 -23.85
CA PHE A 190 6.98 -23.34 -22.85
C PHE A 190 5.68 -23.90 -23.44
N GLY A 191 5.56 -23.94 -24.78
CA GLY A 191 4.39 -24.50 -25.47
C GLY A 191 3.10 -23.70 -25.30
N VAL A 192 3.21 -22.44 -24.88
CA VAL A 192 2.05 -21.57 -24.62
C VAL A 192 1.48 -21.06 -25.95
N ASP A 193 0.18 -21.27 -26.17
CA ASP A 193 -0.51 -20.71 -27.35
C ASP A 193 -0.69 -19.19 -27.20
N GLU A 194 -0.67 -18.46 -28.31
CA GLU A 194 -0.88 -17.00 -28.29
C GLU A 194 -2.24 -16.61 -27.67
N ASN A 195 -3.25 -17.48 -27.79
CA ASN A 195 -4.57 -17.27 -27.18
C ASN A 195 -4.56 -17.40 -25.64
N GLU A 196 -3.51 -17.98 -25.07
CA GLU A 196 -3.30 -18.10 -23.62
C GLU A 196 -2.55 -16.91 -23.03
N ILE A 197 -2.20 -15.93 -23.87
CA ILE A 197 -1.50 -14.71 -23.50
C ILE A 197 -2.45 -13.51 -23.58
N ALA A 198 -2.93 -13.06 -22.44
CA ALA A 198 -3.70 -11.81 -22.35
C ALA A 198 -2.75 -10.63 -22.12
N THR A 199 -2.75 -9.66 -23.03
CA THR A 199 -1.85 -8.50 -22.97
C THR A 199 -2.62 -7.20 -22.79
N GLU A 200 -2.26 -6.42 -21.75
CA GLU A 200 -2.78 -5.10 -21.47
C GLU A 200 -1.66 -4.07 -21.53
N ASN A 201 -1.89 -2.94 -22.20
CA ASN A 201 -0.95 -1.83 -22.29
C ASN A 201 -1.46 -0.62 -21.51
N ILE A 202 -0.62 -0.09 -20.62
CA ILE A 202 -0.86 1.17 -19.92
C ILE A 202 0.06 2.22 -20.52
N SER A 203 -0.52 3.26 -21.14
CA SER A 203 0.28 4.31 -21.75
C SER A 203 1.02 5.14 -20.69
N SER A 204 2.22 5.60 -21.03
CA SER A 204 3.02 6.46 -20.16
C SER A 204 2.31 7.77 -19.78
N THR A 205 1.43 8.27 -20.66
CA THR A 205 0.61 9.45 -20.38
C THR A 205 -0.38 9.18 -19.24
N VAL A 206 -1.12 8.07 -19.32
CA VAL A 206 -2.06 7.66 -18.26
C VAL A 206 -1.33 7.45 -16.94
N SER A 207 -0.18 6.79 -16.96
CA SER A 207 0.62 6.54 -15.76
C SER A 207 1.18 7.83 -15.14
N SER A 208 1.60 8.80 -15.95
CA SER A 208 2.05 10.08 -15.45
C SER A 208 0.92 10.90 -14.83
N GLU A 209 -0.28 10.84 -15.38
CA GLU A 209 -1.47 11.44 -14.80
C GLU A 209 -1.84 10.78 -13.46
N MET A 210 -1.85 9.45 -13.41
CA MET A 210 -2.11 8.69 -12.17
C MET A 210 -1.12 9.04 -11.07
N ARG A 211 0.16 9.15 -11.39
CA ARG A 211 1.22 9.56 -10.43
C ARG A 211 0.99 10.96 -9.90
N ARG A 212 0.72 11.91 -10.80
CA ARG A 212 0.42 13.29 -10.42
C ARG A 212 -0.81 13.38 -9.53
N ASP A 213 -1.88 12.69 -9.91
CA ASP A 213 -3.13 12.68 -9.15
C ASP A 213 -2.96 12.06 -7.76
N ALA A 214 -2.17 10.99 -7.64
CA ALA A 214 -1.83 10.38 -6.36
C ALA A 214 -1.06 11.36 -5.45
N ILE A 215 -0.04 12.06 -5.97
CA ILE A 215 0.73 13.05 -5.21
C ILE A 215 -0.17 14.20 -4.74
N VAL A 216 -0.99 14.75 -5.64
CA VAL A 216 -1.93 15.83 -5.32
C VAL A 216 -2.94 15.37 -4.27
N ALA A 217 -3.46 14.14 -4.39
CA ALA A 217 -4.39 13.59 -3.41
C ALA A 217 -3.75 13.47 -2.02
N VAL A 218 -2.50 13.00 -1.92
CA VAL A 218 -1.77 12.91 -0.64
C VAL A 218 -1.59 14.29 -0.02
N ILE A 219 -1.21 15.31 -0.80
CA ILE A 219 -1.05 16.69 -0.31
C ILE A 219 -2.38 17.24 0.22
N ILE A 220 -3.46 17.09 -0.56
CA ILE A 220 -4.79 17.54 -0.15
C ILE A 220 -5.26 16.80 1.11
N ALA A 221 -5.10 15.48 1.16
CA ALA A 221 -5.47 14.68 2.33
C ALA A 221 -4.71 15.13 3.59
N THR A 222 -3.41 15.38 3.46
CA THR A 222 -2.56 15.88 4.55
C THR A 222 -3.05 17.24 5.07
N ILE A 223 -3.38 18.16 4.18
CA ILE A 223 -3.94 19.48 4.55
C ILE A 223 -5.30 19.32 5.24
N CYS A 224 -6.19 18.50 4.69
CA CYS A 224 -7.51 18.25 5.29
C CYS A 224 -7.39 17.61 6.69
N MET A 225 -6.48 16.65 6.88
CA MET A 225 -6.21 16.05 8.18
C MET A 225 -5.66 17.08 9.18
N LEU A 226 -4.72 17.94 8.75
CA LEU A 226 -4.17 19.00 9.60
C LEU A 226 -5.29 19.96 10.05
N LEU A 227 -6.13 20.40 9.13
CA LEU A 227 -7.27 21.27 9.43
C LEU A 227 -8.26 20.62 10.39
N TYR A 228 -8.58 19.34 10.17
CA TYR A 228 -9.46 18.58 11.05
C TYR A 228 -8.88 18.47 12.47
N ILE A 229 -7.62 18.08 12.61
CA ILE A 229 -6.95 17.94 13.92
C ILE A 229 -6.87 19.29 14.60
N TRP A 230 -6.51 20.36 13.89
CA TRP A 230 -6.49 21.71 14.43
C TRP A 230 -7.85 22.14 14.97
N PHE A 231 -8.89 22.00 14.16
CA PHE A 231 -10.26 22.36 14.57
C PHE A 231 -10.74 21.53 15.77
N ARG A 232 -10.42 20.25 15.78
CA ARG A 232 -10.86 19.30 16.81
C ARG A 232 -10.18 19.50 18.15
N PHE A 233 -8.89 19.75 18.14
CA PHE A 233 -8.07 19.90 19.36
C PHE A 233 -7.78 21.36 19.70
N LYS A 234 -8.09 22.29 18.81
CA LYS A 234 -7.86 23.75 18.98
C LYS A 234 -6.40 24.12 19.29
N ASP A 235 -5.47 23.29 18.87
CA ASP A 235 -4.04 23.47 19.04
C ASP A 235 -3.28 23.16 17.74
N VAL A 236 -2.72 24.21 17.15
CA VAL A 236 -1.94 24.11 15.90
C VAL A 236 -0.66 23.31 16.10
N ARG A 237 -0.01 23.42 17.27
CA ARG A 237 1.23 22.71 17.57
C ARG A 237 0.99 21.21 17.63
N PHE A 238 -0.12 20.81 18.23
CA PHE A 238 -0.53 19.43 18.30
C PHE A 238 -0.85 18.87 16.89
N ALA A 239 -1.61 19.62 16.08
CA ALA A 239 -1.96 19.23 14.73
C ALA A 239 -0.71 19.08 13.84
N THR A 240 0.19 20.04 13.88
CA THR A 240 1.45 19.99 13.12
C THR A 240 2.33 18.82 13.56
N SER A 241 2.44 18.57 14.87
CA SER A 241 3.22 17.44 15.40
C SER A 241 2.66 16.10 14.95
N ALA A 242 1.32 15.93 14.92
CA ALA A 242 0.67 14.70 14.46
C ALA A 242 0.92 14.46 12.98
N VAL A 243 0.82 15.50 12.13
CA VAL A 243 1.10 15.40 10.68
C VAL A 243 2.59 15.14 10.43
N LEU A 244 3.49 15.79 11.16
CA LEU A 244 4.93 15.53 11.04
C LEU A 244 5.29 14.10 11.46
N ALA A 245 4.65 13.56 12.50
CA ALA A 245 4.82 12.16 12.88
C ALA A 245 4.37 11.21 11.76
N LEU A 246 3.21 11.49 11.14
CA LEU A 246 2.73 10.70 10.00
C LEU A 246 3.70 10.73 8.81
N LEU A 247 4.22 11.91 8.46
CA LEU A 247 5.20 12.06 7.38
C LEU A 247 6.55 11.39 7.70
N HIS A 248 6.90 11.30 8.98
CA HIS A 248 8.10 10.61 9.42
C HIS A 248 7.96 9.08 9.31
N ASP A 249 6.75 8.55 9.53
CA ASP A 249 6.48 7.09 9.53
C ASP A 249 6.35 6.50 8.10
N VAL A 250 6.25 7.35 7.07
CA VAL A 250 6.18 6.99 5.65
C VAL A 250 7.57 7.01 5.02
#